data_2bc74de304831673ec66942d283bcdf5
#
_entry.id   2bc74de304831673ec66942d283bcdf5
#
_cell.length_a   1.000
_cell.length_b   1.000
_cell.length_c   1.000
_cell.angle_alpha   90.00
_cell.angle_beta   90.00
_cell.angle_gamma   90.00
#
_symmetry.space_group_name_H-M   'P 1'
#
loop_
_entity.id
_entity.type
_entity.pdbx_description
1 polymer ?
#
loop_
_entity_poly.entity_id
_entity_poly.type
_entity_poly.pdbx_seq_one_letter_code
_entity_poly.pdbx_strand_id
1 'polypeptide(L)'
;LNVYPNPSTSTLYVGTEGGQLLKVENAHKYTEGDNPESEAEWSSLTGSNFIGSISDIEFGSNENEIFVTFHNYGINNIFYTNNGGSSWSEKDGNLPDIPVRCILQNPLNPEEVIIGTELGVWYTKEFSSQNPSWNRANAGMSDVRITDLDLRKGDDYKVFAATYGLGVYSSYFASDEPFISISSDNNSLSVN
;
A
#
# COMPACT_ATOMS: atom_id res chain seq x y z
N LEU A 1 -6.76 -5.56 -5.89
CA LEU A 1 -8.17 -5.28 -5.65
C LEU A 1 -8.33 -4.75 -4.23
N ASN A 2 -8.86 -3.55 -4.06
CA ASN A 2 -9.17 -3.01 -2.74
C ASN A 2 -10.60 -2.47 -2.70
N VAL A 3 -11.23 -2.51 -1.52
CA VAL A 3 -12.58 -2.05 -1.27
C VAL A 3 -12.54 -0.99 -0.17
N TYR A 4 -12.92 0.23 -0.49
CA TYR A 4 -13.06 1.25 0.54
C TYR A 4 -14.28 0.94 1.43
N PRO A 5 -14.12 0.83 2.75
CA PRO A 5 -15.22 0.46 3.64
C PRO A 5 -16.23 1.61 3.76
N ASN A 6 -17.36 1.47 3.07
CA ASN A 6 -18.51 2.36 3.22
C ASN A 6 -19.77 1.53 3.43
N PRO A 7 -20.49 1.69 4.55
CA PRO A 7 -21.68 0.87 4.85
C PRO A 7 -22.86 1.14 3.92
N SER A 8 -22.87 2.25 3.22
CA SER A 8 -24.00 2.66 2.35
C SER A 8 -23.79 2.37 0.87
N THR A 9 -22.52 2.23 0.44
CA THR A 9 -22.14 1.99 -0.95
C THR A 9 -20.93 1.06 -0.97
N SER A 10 -20.83 0.19 -1.95
CA SER A 10 -19.61 -0.57 -2.18
C SER A 10 -18.83 0.06 -3.33
N THR A 11 -17.68 0.60 -3.00
CA THR A 11 -16.73 1.12 -3.98
C THR A 11 -15.56 0.14 -4.09
N LEU A 12 -15.26 -0.29 -5.31
CA LEU A 12 -14.19 -1.22 -5.61
C LEU A 12 -13.10 -0.49 -6.40
N TYR A 13 -11.86 -0.69 -6.00
CA TYR A 13 -10.68 -0.19 -6.72
C TYR A 13 -9.91 -1.35 -7.31
N VAL A 14 -9.59 -1.26 -8.60
CA VAL A 14 -8.96 -2.34 -9.37
C VAL A 14 -7.72 -1.83 -10.06
N GLY A 15 -6.56 -2.36 -9.66
CA GLY A 15 -5.29 -2.18 -10.36
C GLY A 15 -5.05 -3.31 -11.38
N THR A 16 -4.45 -2.98 -12.51
CA THR A 16 -4.13 -3.96 -13.57
C THR A 16 -2.63 -4.11 -13.77
N GLU A 17 -2.23 -5.18 -14.45
CA GLU A 17 -0.84 -5.40 -14.88
C GLU A 17 -0.37 -4.37 -15.92
N GLY A 18 -1.29 -3.71 -16.60
CA GLY A 18 -1.01 -2.64 -17.57
C GLY A 18 -0.99 -1.22 -16.97
N GLY A 19 -1.05 -1.09 -15.64
CA GLY A 19 -1.01 0.21 -14.96
C GLY A 19 -2.32 0.97 -14.92
N GLN A 20 -3.44 0.35 -15.31
CA GLN A 20 -4.74 0.99 -15.19
C GLN A 20 -5.26 0.90 -13.75
N LEU A 21 -5.73 2.01 -13.22
CA LEU A 21 -6.46 2.09 -11.97
C LEU A 21 -7.91 2.46 -12.26
N LEU A 22 -8.82 1.59 -11.89
CA LEU A 22 -10.26 1.75 -12.11
C LEU A 22 -10.99 1.83 -10.76
N LYS A 23 -11.97 2.70 -10.69
CA LYS A 23 -12.95 2.80 -9.58
C LYS A 23 -14.30 2.33 -10.08
N VAL A 24 -14.95 1.47 -9.30
CA VAL A 24 -16.31 0.96 -9.58
C VAL A 24 -17.20 1.33 -8.40
N GLU A 25 -18.12 2.24 -8.62
CA GLU A 25 -19.12 2.62 -7.62
C GLU A 25 -20.37 1.73 -7.74
N ASN A 26 -21.06 1.53 -6.62
CA ASN A 26 -22.24 0.65 -6.55
C ASN A 26 -21.97 -0.80 -6.98
N ALA A 27 -20.79 -1.31 -6.74
CA ALA A 27 -20.38 -2.67 -7.13
C ALA A 27 -21.32 -3.76 -6.56
N HIS A 28 -22.01 -3.50 -5.43
CA HIS A 28 -22.99 -4.41 -4.83
C HIS A 28 -24.28 -4.55 -5.64
N LYS A 29 -24.55 -3.63 -6.58
CA LYS A 29 -25.74 -3.69 -7.44
C LYS A 29 -25.54 -4.56 -8.67
N TYR A 30 -24.33 -5.06 -8.86
CA TYR A 30 -24.08 -6.02 -9.93
C TYR A 30 -24.71 -7.37 -9.58
N THR A 31 -25.60 -7.85 -10.42
CA THR A 31 -26.16 -9.21 -10.38
C THR A 31 -25.86 -9.92 -11.68
N GLU A 32 -25.61 -11.25 -11.61
CA GLU A 32 -25.33 -12.05 -12.79
C GLU A 32 -26.54 -12.03 -13.75
N GLY A 33 -26.36 -11.60 -14.98
CA GLY A 33 -27.41 -11.46 -15.99
C GLY A 33 -27.94 -10.04 -16.16
N ASP A 34 -27.62 -9.11 -15.27
CA ASP A 34 -27.94 -7.70 -15.46
C ASP A 34 -26.94 -7.05 -16.42
N ASN A 35 -27.39 -6.02 -17.13
CA ASN A 35 -26.46 -5.23 -17.93
C ASN A 35 -25.53 -4.43 -17.00
N PRO A 36 -24.23 -4.78 -16.90
CA PRO A 36 -23.31 -4.13 -15.97
C PRO A 36 -23.16 -2.62 -16.22
N GLU A 37 -23.46 -2.16 -17.43
CA GLU A 37 -23.36 -0.75 -17.79
C GLU A 37 -24.49 0.11 -17.19
N SER A 38 -25.55 -0.50 -16.65
CA SER A 38 -26.72 0.25 -16.17
C SER A 38 -26.72 0.55 -14.67
N GLU A 39 -25.89 -0.15 -13.85
CA GLU A 39 -25.96 -0.02 -12.39
C GLU A 39 -24.61 0.20 -11.70
N ALA A 40 -23.53 -0.32 -12.23
CA ALA A 40 -22.19 -0.07 -11.72
C ALA A 40 -21.49 1.04 -12.53
N GLU A 41 -21.07 2.09 -11.84
CA GLU A 41 -20.41 3.23 -12.47
C GLU A 41 -18.90 3.01 -12.48
N TRP A 42 -18.32 2.92 -13.67
CA TRP A 42 -16.88 2.75 -13.87
C TRP A 42 -16.23 4.09 -14.19
N SER A 43 -15.15 4.39 -13.49
CA SER A 43 -14.31 5.56 -13.77
C SER A 43 -12.84 5.18 -13.77
N SER A 44 -12.03 5.88 -14.57
CA SER A 44 -10.58 5.70 -14.58
C SER A 44 -9.94 6.75 -13.68
N LEU A 45 -9.12 6.27 -12.75
CA LEU A 45 -8.25 7.09 -11.91
C LEU A 45 -6.78 6.99 -12.34
N THR A 46 -6.52 6.38 -13.48
CA THR A 46 -5.16 6.12 -14.00
C THR A 46 -4.37 7.42 -14.16
N GLY A 47 -3.24 7.52 -13.47
CA GLY A 47 -2.30 8.63 -13.65
C GLY A 47 -1.61 8.59 -15.01
N SER A 48 -1.25 9.75 -15.55
CA SER A 48 -0.58 9.85 -16.87
C SER A 48 0.79 9.14 -16.91
N ASN A 49 1.42 8.97 -15.75
CA ASN A 49 2.74 8.35 -15.62
C ASN A 49 2.68 6.90 -15.08
N PHE A 50 1.48 6.33 -14.97
CA PHE A 50 1.31 4.95 -14.55
C PHE A 50 1.80 4.00 -15.64
N ILE A 51 2.88 3.28 -15.35
CA ILE A 51 3.51 2.33 -16.26
C ILE A 51 3.85 1.06 -15.47
N GLY A 52 3.47 -0.09 -15.98
CA GLY A 52 3.77 -1.38 -15.35
C GLY A 52 2.61 -1.92 -14.55
N SER A 53 2.89 -2.88 -13.68
CA SER A 53 1.89 -3.63 -12.94
C SER A 53 1.64 -3.04 -11.57
N ILE A 54 0.41 -2.65 -11.28
CA ILE A 54 0.00 -2.19 -9.96
C ILE A 54 0.10 -3.37 -9.00
N SER A 55 0.84 -3.19 -7.93
CA SER A 55 1.07 -4.19 -6.89
C SER A 55 0.16 -4.01 -5.69
N ASP A 56 -0.12 -2.75 -5.32
CA ASP A 56 -0.95 -2.45 -4.16
C ASP A 56 -1.73 -1.15 -4.35
N ILE A 57 -2.88 -1.07 -3.66
CA ILE A 57 -3.73 0.10 -3.56
C ILE A 57 -4.09 0.24 -2.08
N GLU A 58 -3.62 1.27 -1.41
CA GLU A 58 -3.88 1.52 0.00
C GLU A 58 -4.56 2.88 0.18
N PHE A 59 -5.32 3.02 1.25
CA PHE A 59 -6.01 4.27 1.59
C PHE A 59 -5.38 4.91 2.83
N GLY A 60 -5.26 6.23 2.78
CA GLY A 60 -4.89 7.03 3.93
C GLY A 60 -6.06 7.25 4.90
N SER A 61 -6.17 8.45 5.42
CA SER A 61 -7.21 8.81 6.41
C SER A 61 -8.63 8.86 5.84
N ASN A 62 -8.76 8.94 4.52
CA ASN A 62 -10.05 9.01 3.82
C ASN A 62 -9.95 8.49 2.38
N GLU A 63 -11.10 8.29 1.71
CA GLU A 63 -11.19 7.75 0.35
C GLU A 63 -10.46 8.59 -0.72
N ASN A 64 -10.22 9.88 -0.48
CA ASN A 64 -9.50 10.73 -1.43
C ASN A 64 -7.99 10.57 -1.32
N GLU A 65 -7.50 10.01 -0.23
CA GLU A 65 -6.08 9.72 -0.04
C GLU A 65 -5.79 8.29 -0.48
N ILE A 66 -5.17 8.15 -1.65
CA ILE A 66 -4.89 6.85 -2.26
C ILE A 66 -3.40 6.74 -2.55
N PHE A 67 -2.82 5.63 -2.13
CA PHE A 67 -1.47 5.20 -2.47
C PHE A 67 -1.56 4.10 -3.51
N VAL A 68 -0.73 4.16 -4.53
CA VAL A 68 -0.62 3.11 -5.56
C VAL A 68 0.84 2.75 -5.72
N THR A 69 1.15 1.46 -5.67
CA THR A 69 2.50 0.97 -5.88
C THR A 69 2.61 0.10 -7.13
N PHE A 70 3.83 0.00 -7.65
CA PHE A 70 4.17 -0.80 -8.81
C PHE A 70 5.34 -1.73 -8.50
N HIS A 71 5.34 -2.93 -9.07
CA HIS A 71 6.40 -3.89 -8.82
C HIS A 71 7.29 -4.17 -10.04
N ASN A 72 7.70 -3.10 -10.72
CA ASN A 72 8.56 -3.17 -11.87
C ASN A 72 9.89 -2.44 -11.63
N TYR A 73 10.93 -2.84 -12.35
CA TYR A 73 12.19 -2.10 -12.43
C TYR A 73 12.12 -1.01 -13.52
N GLY A 74 12.92 0.04 -13.37
CA GLY A 74 13.10 1.09 -14.36
C GLY A 74 11.92 2.07 -14.49
N ILE A 75 11.07 2.13 -13.48
CA ILE A 75 9.92 3.05 -13.41
C ILE A 75 9.83 3.69 -12.03
N ASN A 76 8.96 4.71 -11.88
CA ASN A 76 8.52 5.17 -10.58
C ASN A 76 7.52 4.17 -10.00
N ASN A 77 7.74 3.77 -8.76
CA ASN A 77 6.99 2.68 -8.12
C ASN A 77 5.99 3.16 -7.08
N ILE A 78 5.99 4.45 -6.69
CA ILE A 78 5.13 4.97 -5.64
C ILE A 78 4.41 6.22 -6.14
N PHE A 79 3.10 6.17 -6.14
CA PHE A 79 2.23 7.30 -6.47
C PHE A 79 1.24 7.57 -5.35
N TYR A 80 0.95 8.85 -5.15
CA TYR A 80 0.02 9.31 -4.12
C TYR A 80 -0.92 10.38 -4.66
N THR A 81 -2.17 10.32 -4.27
CA THR A 81 -3.16 11.37 -4.46
C THR A 81 -3.84 11.71 -3.13
N ASN A 82 -4.22 12.97 -2.95
CA ASN A 82 -5.09 13.44 -1.85
C ASN A 82 -6.41 14.03 -2.36
N ASN A 83 -6.70 13.83 -3.64
CA ASN A 83 -7.89 14.39 -4.32
C ASN A 83 -8.65 13.33 -5.15
N GLY A 84 -8.64 12.09 -4.68
CA GLY A 84 -9.40 10.98 -5.27
C GLY A 84 -8.94 10.58 -6.67
N GLY A 85 -7.65 10.74 -6.99
CA GLY A 85 -7.09 10.37 -8.29
C GLY A 85 -7.19 11.46 -9.37
N SER A 86 -7.68 12.67 -9.02
CA SER A 86 -7.72 13.78 -9.98
C SER A 86 -6.31 14.26 -10.40
N SER A 87 -5.33 14.09 -9.53
CA SER A 87 -3.91 14.27 -9.83
C SER A 87 -3.06 13.35 -8.96
N TRP A 88 -1.87 13.01 -9.46
CA TRP A 88 -0.95 12.09 -8.80
C TRP A 88 0.43 12.72 -8.61
N SER A 89 1.04 12.45 -7.47
CA SER A 89 2.42 12.82 -7.14
C SER A 89 3.28 11.56 -7.07
N GLU A 90 4.44 11.61 -7.70
CA GLU A 90 5.48 10.58 -7.57
C GLU A 90 6.17 10.72 -6.21
N LYS A 91 6.43 9.60 -5.54
CA LYS A 91 6.95 9.55 -4.17
C LYS A 91 8.17 8.63 -4.01
N ASP A 92 8.85 8.32 -5.09
CA ASP A 92 10.05 7.47 -5.06
C ASP A 92 11.24 8.13 -4.38
N GLY A 93 11.37 9.46 -4.47
CA GLY A 93 12.46 10.23 -3.81
C GLY A 93 13.84 9.65 -4.10
N ASN A 94 14.55 9.23 -3.03
CA ASN A 94 15.85 8.57 -3.12
C ASN A 94 15.79 7.03 -3.12
N LEU A 95 14.60 6.44 -3.28
CA LEU A 95 14.46 4.99 -3.36
C LEU A 95 15.29 4.46 -4.54
N PRO A 96 16.14 3.44 -4.37
CA PRO A 96 16.81 2.83 -5.51
C PRO A 96 15.80 2.17 -6.45
N ASP A 97 16.22 1.86 -7.68
CA ASP A 97 15.39 1.15 -8.65
C ASP A 97 15.09 -0.29 -8.17
N ILE A 98 14.05 -0.40 -7.35
CA ILE A 98 13.58 -1.68 -6.78
C ILE A 98 12.05 -1.74 -6.82
N PRO A 99 11.45 -2.88 -7.20
CA PRO A 99 10.01 -3.06 -7.16
C PRO A 99 9.43 -2.87 -5.77
N VAL A 100 8.33 -2.11 -5.68
CA VAL A 100 7.53 -1.95 -4.47
C VAL A 100 6.31 -2.85 -4.56
N ARG A 101 6.00 -3.58 -3.50
CA ARG A 101 4.92 -4.57 -3.50
C ARG A 101 3.71 -4.17 -2.69
N CYS A 102 3.95 -3.45 -1.61
CA CYS A 102 2.92 -3.00 -0.69
C CYS A 102 3.35 -1.72 0.01
N ILE A 103 2.38 -0.96 0.51
CA ILE A 103 2.58 0.32 1.19
C ILE A 103 1.62 0.42 2.37
N LEU A 104 2.06 1.06 3.44
CA LEU A 104 1.25 1.26 4.63
C LEU A 104 1.60 2.59 5.29
N GLN A 105 0.60 3.42 5.54
CA GLN A 105 0.75 4.67 6.27
C GLN A 105 0.49 4.47 7.77
N ASN A 106 1.28 5.13 8.61
CA ASN A 106 0.99 5.19 10.04
C ASN A 106 -0.26 6.06 10.29
N PRO A 107 -1.36 5.50 10.81
CA PRO A 107 -2.58 6.27 11.03
C PRO A 107 -2.46 7.31 12.15
N LEU A 108 -1.42 7.23 13.00
CA LEU A 108 -1.14 8.21 14.05
C LEU A 108 -0.21 9.33 13.59
N ASN A 109 0.57 9.08 12.53
CA ASN A 109 1.48 10.05 11.96
C ASN A 109 1.54 9.88 10.43
N PRO A 110 0.78 10.66 9.65
CA PRO A 110 0.72 10.55 8.20
C PRO A 110 2.05 10.77 7.47
N GLU A 111 3.03 11.40 8.13
CA GLU A 111 4.38 11.56 7.58
C GLU A 111 5.18 10.25 7.58
N GLU A 112 4.78 9.29 8.41
CA GLU A 112 5.45 8.01 8.49
C GLU A 112 4.76 6.99 7.60
N VAL A 113 5.47 6.56 6.56
CA VAL A 113 5.01 5.56 5.59
C VAL A 113 6.08 4.49 5.47
N ILE A 114 5.64 3.24 5.39
CA ILE A 114 6.49 2.07 5.14
C ILE A 114 6.10 1.40 3.84
N ILE A 115 7.10 0.81 3.19
CA ILE A 115 6.90 0.03 1.97
C ILE A 115 7.60 -1.33 2.07
N GLY A 116 6.96 -2.33 1.51
CA GLY A 116 7.56 -3.64 1.28
C GLY A 116 8.11 -3.74 -0.13
N THR A 117 9.37 -4.15 -0.25
CA THR A 117 10.09 -4.21 -1.53
C THR A 117 10.66 -5.59 -1.80
N GLU A 118 11.33 -5.77 -2.96
CA GLU A 118 12.14 -6.97 -3.24
C GLU A 118 13.34 -7.10 -2.28
N LEU A 119 13.76 -5.99 -1.62
CA LEU A 119 14.92 -5.94 -0.73
C LEU A 119 14.55 -5.42 0.67
N GLY A 120 13.55 -6.04 1.30
CA GLY A 120 13.13 -5.74 2.66
C GLY A 120 12.14 -4.57 2.76
N VAL A 121 11.99 -4.09 3.99
CA VAL A 121 11.11 -2.96 4.33
C VAL A 121 11.91 -1.66 4.29
N TRP A 122 11.29 -0.63 3.74
CA TRP A 122 11.80 0.74 3.75
C TRP A 122 10.77 1.66 4.40
N TYR A 123 11.21 2.80 4.91
CA TYR A 123 10.36 3.79 5.55
C TYR A 123 10.78 5.21 5.22
N THR A 124 9.83 6.13 5.30
CA THR A 124 10.06 7.57 5.35
C THR A 124 9.32 8.19 6.53
N LYS A 125 9.75 9.37 6.98
CA LYS A 125 9.10 10.18 8.01
C LYS A 125 8.76 11.58 7.54
N GLU A 126 8.86 11.80 6.26
CA GLU A 126 8.59 13.07 5.58
C GLU A 126 7.83 12.83 4.28
N PHE A 127 6.78 12.00 4.34
CA PHE A 127 6.02 11.59 3.16
C PHE A 127 5.38 12.77 2.42
N SER A 128 5.01 13.85 3.12
CA SER A 128 4.48 15.08 2.50
C SER A 128 5.51 15.78 1.60
N SER A 129 6.82 15.56 1.83
CA SER A 129 7.87 16.07 0.94
C SER A 129 7.60 15.70 -0.52
N GLN A 130 7.95 16.59 -1.46
CA GLN A 130 7.88 16.28 -2.88
C GLN A 130 8.82 15.11 -3.25
N ASN A 131 9.96 15.01 -2.59
CA ASN A 131 10.93 13.95 -2.76
C ASN A 131 11.27 13.36 -1.38
N PRO A 132 10.49 12.42 -0.85
CA PRO A 132 10.72 11.84 0.46
C PRO A 132 12.02 11.05 0.51
N SER A 133 12.69 11.08 1.67
CA SER A 133 13.88 10.28 1.91
C SER A 133 13.48 8.90 2.45
N TRP A 134 13.72 7.87 1.67
CA TRP A 134 13.50 6.50 2.05
C TRP A 134 14.73 5.89 2.72
N ASN A 135 14.52 5.22 3.84
CA ASN A 135 15.54 4.56 4.63
C ASN A 135 15.18 3.08 4.84
N ARG A 136 16.19 2.23 4.91
CA ARG A 136 15.97 0.79 5.13
C ARG A 136 15.63 0.52 6.59
N ALA A 137 14.63 -0.32 6.82
CA ALA A 137 14.31 -0.85 8.15
C ALA A 137 15.08 -2.16 8.37
N ASN A 138 16.38 -2.07 8.76
CA ASN A 138 17.31 -3.20 8.79
C ASN A 138 17.35 -3.97 10.12
N ALA A 139 16.65 -3.52 11.16
CA ALA A 139 16.75 -4.11 12.48
C ALA A 139 16.10 -5.51 12.53
N GLY A 140 16.92 -6.55 12.55
CA GLY A 140 16.50 -7.94 12.79
C GLY A 140 15.93 -8.69 11.58
N MET A 141 15.85 -8.07 10.41
CA MET A 141 15.38 -8.71 9.19
C MET A 141 16.44 -8.70 8.09
N SER A 142 16.62 -9.82 7.42
CA SER A 142 17.46 -9.92 6.23
C SER A 142 16.84 -9.22 5.03
N ASP A 143 17.64 -8.96 3.99
CA ASP A 143 17.16 -8.50 2.70
C ASP A 143 16.35 -9.60 2.01
N VAL A 144 15.06 -9.64 2.32
CA VAL A 144 14.11 -10.62 1.81
C VAL A 144 12.96 -9.88 1.15
N ARG A 145 12.43 -10.44 0.09
CA ARG A 145 11.23 -9.91 -0.56
C ARG A 145 10.05 -9.88 0.42
N ILE A 146 9.46 -8.72 0.57
CA ILE A 146 8.21 -8.53 1.29
C ILE A 146 7.07 -8.79 0.33
N THR A 147 6.11 -9.59 0.74
CA THR A 147 4.94 -9.95 -0.08
C THR A 147 3.73 -9.14 0.31
N ASP A 148 3.64 -8.72 1.59
CA ASP A 148 2.52 -7.96 2.11
C ASP A 148 2.88 -7.25 3.42
N LEU A 149 2.20 -6.13 3.68
CA LEU A 149 2.22 -5.38 4.92
C LEU A 149 0.79 -5.23 5.43
N ASP A 150 0.56 -5.52 6.69
CA ASP A 150 -0.76 -5.37 7.32
C ASP A 150 -0.67 -4.67 8.66
N LEU A 151 -1.72 -3.97 9.05
CA LEU A 151 -1.84 -3.21 10.29
C LEU A 151 -2.99 -3.73 11.15
N ARG A 152 -2.66 -4.33 12.28
CA ARG A 152 -3.65 -4.58 13.31
C ARG A 152 -4.01 -3.27 14.00
N LYS A 153 -5.19 -2.76 13.69
CA LYS A 153 -5.77 -1.61 14.39
C LYS A 153 -6.24 -2.05 15.78
N GLY A 154 -5.71 -1.42 16.80
CA GLY A 154 -6.00 -1.69 18.21
C GLY A 154 -5.26 -0.69 19.07
N ASP A 155 -5.08 -0.99 20.33
CA ASP A 155 -4.39 -0.09 21.28
C ASP A 155 -2.90 0.11 20.93
N ASP A 156 -2.33 -0.77 20.11
CA ASP A 156 -0.89 -0.88 19.86
C ASP A 156 -0.44 -0.68 18.40
N TYR A 157 -1.36 -0.57 17.43
CA TYR A 157 -1.03 -0.39 16.00
C TYR A 157 0.13 -1.28 15.52
N LYS A 158 -0.01 -2.59 15.71
CA LYS A 158 1.02 -3.56 15.36
C LYS A 158 1.06 -3.80 13.86
N VAL A 159 2.25 -3.60 13.28
CA VAL A 159 2.54 -3.87 11.86
C VAL A 159 3.01 -5.32 11.70
N PHE A 160 2.56 -5.96 10.65
CA PHE A 160 3.04 -7.27 10.20
C PHE A 160 3.63 -7.16 8.81
N ALA A 161 4.77 -7.82 8.59
CA ALA A 161 5.41 -7.93 7.29
C ALA A 161 5.52 -9.41 6.91
N ALA A 162 4.77 -9.82 5.90
CA ALA A 162 4.89 -11.15 5.32
C ALA A 162 6.06 -11.19 4.33
N THR A 163 6.88 -12.23 4.42
CA THR A 163 8.08 -12.37 3.61
C THR A 163 8.05 -13.61 2.73
N TYR A 164 8.78 -13.55 1.63
CA TYR A 164 8.95 -14.73 0.78
C TYR A 164 9.99 -15.68 1.37
N GLY A 165 9.50 -16.67 2.12
CA GLY A 165 10.28 -17.79 2.62
C GLY A 165 10.89 -17.65 4.02
N LEU A 166 10.78 -16.49 4.71
CA LEU A 166 11.27 -16.30 6.08
C LEU A 166 10.15 -16.10 7.12
N GLY A 167 8.89 -16.36 6.74
CA GLY A 167 7.73 -16.21 7.63
C GLY A 167 7.26 -14.78 7.77
N VAL A 168 6.68 -14.44 8.92
CA VAL A 168 6.08 -13.14 9.22
C VAL A 168 6.85 -12.46 10.34
N TYR A 169 7.22 -11.22 10.10
CA TYR A 169 7.82 -10.34 11.10
C TYR A 169 6.78 -9.36 11.63
N SER A 170 6.97 -8.86 12.83
CA SER A 170 6.06 -7.85 13.38
C SER A 170 6.81 -6.76 14.14
N SER A 171 6.23 -5.55 14.13
CA SER A 171 6.74 -4.38 14.85
C SER A 171 5.58 -3.46 15.21
N TYR A 172 5.89 -2.31 15.78
CA TYR A 172 4.94 -1.26 16.08
C TYR A 172 5.34 0.02 15.36
N PHE A 173 4.36 0.81 14.93
CA PHE A 173 4.61 2.21 14.70
C PHE A 173 4.91 2.85 16.06
N ALA A 174 6.14 3.29 16.26
CA ALA A 174 6.56 3.88 17.51
C ALA A 174 6.13 5.35 17.55
N SER A 175 5.37 5.73 18.56
CA SER A 175 4.91 7.11 18.76
C SER A 175 6.06 8.11 18.99
N ASP A 176 7.22 7.66 19.45
CA ASP A 176 8.35 8.51 19.85
C ASP A 176 9.73 8.08 19.31
N GLU A 177 9.84 6.96 18.62
CA GLU A 177 11.12 6.46 18.10
C GLU A 177 11.14 6.45 16.57
N PRO A 178 12.28 6.82 15.96
CA PRO A 178 12.39 6.91 14.50
C PRO A 178 12.50 5.57 13.78
N PHE A 179 12.25 4.45 14.42
CA PHE A 179 12.50 3.14 13.86
C PHE A 179 11.34 2.17 14.04
N ILE A 180 10.94 1.54 12.94
CA ILE A 180 10.30 0.24 12.99
C ILE A 180 11.42 -0.78 13.20
N SER A 181 11.61 -1.25 14.42
CA SER A 181 12.40 -2.45 14.65
C SER A 181 11.50 -3.65 14.40
N ILE A 182 11.71 -4.35 13.31
CA ILE A 182 10.97 -5.59 13.02
C ILE A 182 11.70 -6.72 13.75
N SER A 183 11.04 -7.30 14.76
CA SER A 183 11.53 -8.50 15.42
C SER A 183 10.81 -9.72 14.84
N SER A 184 11.55 -10.82 14.60
CA SER A 184 10.95 -12.11 14.32
C SER A 184 10.38 -12.66 15.62
N ASP A 185 9.08 -12.73 15.76
CA ASP A 185 8.47 -13.53 16.81
C ASP A 185 8.68 -15.01 16.45
N ASN A 186 9.59 -15.68 17.17
CA ASN A 186 9.83 -17.13 17.05
C ASN A 186 8.64 -17.98 17.54
N ASN A 187 7.46 -17.40 17.65
CA ASN A 187 6.26 -18.16 17.95
C ASN A 187 5.72 -18.77 16.65
N SER A 188 6.12 -20.01 16.41
CA SER A 188 5.40 -20.88 15.50
C SER A 188 3.91 -20.81 15.78
N LEU A 189 3.12 -20.37 14.80
CA LEU A 189 1.69 -20.60 14.78
C LEU A 189 1.49 -22.11 14.80
N SER A 190 1.24 -22.69 15.98
CA SER A 190 0.66 -24.02 16.05
C SER A 190 -0.82 -23.88 15.65
N VAL A 191 -1.11 -24.28 14.43
CA VAL A 191 -2.48 -24.53 13.99
C VAL A 191 -2.96 -25.81 14.68
N ASN A 192 -3.84 -25.66 15.65
CA ASN A 192 -4.66 -26.78 16.16
C ASN A 192 -5.91 -26.94 15.29
#